data_0fde17ac27a678602e840b5e4e3e78f9
#
_entry.id   0fde17ac27a678602e840b5e4e3e78f9
#
_cell.length_a   1.000
_cell.length_b   1.000
_cell.length_c   1.000
_cell.angle_alpha   90.00
_cell.angle_beta   90.00
_cell.angle_gamma   90.00
#
_symmetry.space_group_name_H-M   'P 1'
#
loop_
_entity.id
_entity.type
_entity.pdbx_description
1 polymer ?
#
loop_
_entity_poly.entity_id
_entity_poly.type
_entity_poly.pdbx_seq_one_letter_code
_entity_poly.pdbx_strand_id
1 'polypeptide(L)'
;AVRGGTVDGHRFVAQALDRGASAVVVEAGSLEAGLTPLTPLLVVPDTREALAWLAAALNGYPARRLVMIGVTGTDGKTTTSTLIHTILTAAGLRAGLISTVGAVIGDATLDTGLHVTTPDAPALQGYLARMVAAGVTHCVLETTSHGWAQRRTDACEFDVGVITNIT
;
A
#
# COMPACT_ATOMS: atom_id res chain seq x y z
N ALA A 1 12.97 -0.36 9.49
CA ALA A 1 13.75 -1.30 8.67
C ALA A 1 12.85 -2.46 8.27
N VAL A 2 12.88 -2.88 7.03
CA VAL A 2 12.03 -3.96 6.50
C VAL A 2 12.90 -5.06 5.93
N ARG A 3 12.56 -6.31 6.23
CA ARG A 3 13.24 -7.47 5.66
C ARG A 3 12.76 -7.68 4.22
N GLY A 4 13.62 -7.33 3.24
CA GLY A 4 13.36 -7.55 1.81
C GLY A 4 13.50 -9.02 1.40
N GLY A 5 13.14 -9.33 0.14
CA GLY A 5 13.31 -10.68 -0.41
C GLY A 5 14.77 -11.10 -0.64
N THR A 6 15.64 -10.14 -0.95
CA THR A 6 17.06 -10.37 -1.25
C THR A 6 18.00 -9.71 -0.23
N VAL A 7 17.56 -8.65 0.41
CA VAL A 7 18.38 -7.87 1.35
C VAL A 7 17.56 -7.55 2.59
N ASP A 8 18.14 -7.76 3.78
CA ASP A 8 17.54 -7.33 5.04
C ASP A 8 17.84 -5.85 5.28
N GLY A 9 16.78 -5.02 5.34
CA GLY A 9 16.88 -3.58 5.57
C GLY A 9 17.43 -3.20 6.94
N HIS A 10 17.44 -4.11 7.92
CA HIS A 10 18.02 -3.86 9.25
C HIS A 10 19.53 -3.58 9.19
N ARG A 11 20.23 -4.07 8.17
CA ARG A 11 21.65 -3.76 7.93
C ARG A 11 21.92 -2.27 7.68
N PHE A 12 20.92 -1.51 7.32
CA PHE A 12 21.04 -0.07 7.00
C PHE A 12 20.61 0.84 8.15
N VAL A 13 20.29 0.29 9.32
CA VAL A 13 19.82 1.09 10.48
C VAL A 13 20.89 2.10 10.90
N ALA A 14 22.14 1.69 11.05
CA ALA A 14 23.24 2.60 11.40
C ALA A 14 23.38 3.74 10.36
N GLN A 15 23.36 3.42 9.08
CA GLN A 15 23.43 4.41 8.00
C GLN A 15 22.25 5.38 8.01
N ALA A 16 21.04 4.91 8.36
CA ALA A 16 19.86 5.78 8.46
C ALA A 16 20.00 6.77 9.63
N LEU A 17 20.54 6.32 10.76
CA LEU A 17 20.83 7.17 11.92
C LEU A 17 21.89 8.23 11.59
N ASP A 18 22.99 7.83 10.94
CA ASP A 18 24.05 8.75 10.49
C ASP A 18 23.52 9.82 9.52
N ARG A 19 22.46 9.50 8.77
CA ARG A 19 21.74 10.43 7.87
C ARG A 19 20.66 11.24 8.56
N GLY A 20 20.54 11.18 9.89
CA GLY A 20 19.63 12.00 10.67
C GLY A 20 18.24 11.40 10.89
N ALA A 21 18.06 10.08 10.80
CA ALA A 21 16.80 9.47 11.20
C ALA A 21 16.50 9.76 12.67
N SER A 22 15.34 10.34 12.96
CA SER A 22 14.93 10.73 14.31
C SER A 22 14.35 9.58 15.13
N ALA A 23 13.95 8.49 14.47
CA ALA A 23 13.48 7.25 15.09
C ALA A 23 13.70 6.09 14.12
N VAL A 24 13.74 4.87 14.66
CA VAL A 24 13.88 3.64 13.87
C VAL A 24 12.81 2.64 14.29
N VAL A 25 12.18 2.00 13.31
CA VAL A 25 11.27 0.87 13.53
C VAL A 25 11.95 -0.39 13.03
N VAL A 26 12.03 -1.40 13.88
CA VAL A 26 12.70 -2.67 13.60
C VAL A 26 11.82 -3.85 13.98
N GLU A 27 12.09 -4.99 13.37
CA GLU A 27 11.42 -6.24 13.71
C GLU A 27 12.06 -6.88 14.95
N ALA A 28 11.26 -7.50 15.80
CA ALA A 28 11.72 -8.18 16.99
C ALA A 28 12.79 -9.25 16.62
N GLY A 29 13.90 -9.27 17.33
CA GLY A 29 15.01 -10.20 17.09
C GLY A 29 15.92 -9.86 15.89
N SER A 30 15.71 -8.73 15.22
CA SER A 30 16.52 -8.33 14.05
C SER A 30 17.71 -7.42 14.39
N LEU A 31 17.83 -6.94 15.61
CA LEU A 31 18.98 -6.16 16.06
C LEU A 31 20.11 -7.10 16.47
N GLU A 32 21.28 -6.91 15.88
CA GLU A 32 22.50 -7.54 16.38
C GLU A 32 22.84 -7.00 17.77
N ALA A 33 23.30 -7.88 18.65
CA ALA A 33 23.71 -7.52 20.00
C ALA A 33 24.81 -6.45 19.95
N GLY A 34 24.54 -5.23 20.43
CA GLY A 34 25.51 -4.14 20.47
C GLY A 34 25.07 -2.82 19.82
N LEU A 35 24.00 -2.81 19.04
CA LEU A 35 23.39 -1.57 18.58
C LEU A 35 22.48 -1.02 19.69
N THR A 36 23.00 -0.11 20.51
CA THR A 36 22.22 0.76 21.37
C THR A 36 22.07 2.10 20.64
N PRO A 37 21.00 2.33 19.87
CA PRO A 37 20.80 3.62 19.24
C PRO A 37 20.51 4.68 20.30
N LEU A 38 21.14 5.84 20.20
CA LEU A 38 20.81 7.03 21.00
C LEU A 38 19.44 7.60 20.60
N THR A 39 18.84 7.08 19.54
CA THR A 39 17.56 7.50 18.95
C THR A 39 16.42 6.58 19.39
N PRO A 40 15.18 7.08 19.49
CA PRO A 40 14.02 6.25 19.80
C PRO A 40 13.91 5.03 18.88
N LEU A 41 13.84 3.85 19.47
CA LEU A 41 13.72 2.58 18.79
C LEU A 41 12.37 1.96 19.10
N LEU A 42 11.57 1.70 18.05
CA LEU A 42 10.33 0.95 18.15
C LEU A 42 10.57 -0.47 17.63
N VAL A 43 10.29 -1.44 18.50
CA VAL A 43 10.37 -2.86 18.15
C VAL A 43 8.94 -3.37 17.90
N VAL A 44 8.72 -3.94 16.72
CA VAL A 44 7.42 -4.44 16.28
C VAL A 44 7.50 -5.91 15.86
N PRO A 45 6.41 -6.68 15.91
CA PRO A 45 6.38 -8.07 15.46
C PRO A 45 6.64 -8.22 13.95
N ASP A 46 6.10 -7.30 13.15
CA ASP A 46 6.19 -7.29 11.69
C ASP A 46 6.37 -5.86 11.18
N THR A 47 7.53 -5.60 10.56
CA THR A 47 7.85 -4.25 10.06
C THR A 47 7.15 -3.89 8.77
N ARG A 48 6.63 -4.85 8.00
CA ARG A 48 5.82 -4.57 6.80
C ARG A 48 4.43 -4.10 7.18
N GLU A 49 3.81 -4.76 8.15
CA GLU A 49 2.55 -4.33 8.74
C GLU A 49 2.68 -2.92 9.34
N ALA A 50 3.71 -2.71 10.15
CA ALA A 50 3.99 -1.41 10.73
C ALA A 50 4.20 -0.32 9.66
N LEU A 51 4.88 -0.64 8.54
CA LEU A 51 5.08 0.28 7.43
C LEU A 51 3.75 0.69 6.79
N ALA A 52 2.83 -0.26 6.58
CA ALA A 52 1.52 0.01 6.01
C ALA A 52 0.71 0.97 6.89
N TRP A 53 0.65 0.69 8.19
CA TRP A 53 -0.08 1.55 9.15
C TRP A 53 0.58 2.91 9.36
N LEU A 54 1.90 3.00 9.39
CA LEU A 54 2.61 4.27 9.46
C LEU A 54 2.38 5.11 8.20
N ALA A 55 2.40 4.50 7.02
CA ALA A 55 2.09 5.18 5.78
C ALA A 55 0.65 5.70 5.75
N ALA A 56 -0.31 4.91 6.24
CA ALA A 56 -1.70 5.34 6.37
C ALA A 56 -1.84 6.52 7.35
N ALA A 57 -1.19 6.45 8.50
CA ALA A 57 -1.21 7.53 9.50
C ALA A 57 -0.64 8.84 8.95
N LEU A 58 0.51 8.78 8.29
CA LEU A 58 1.14 9.96 7.65
C LEU A 58 0.26 10.58 6.57
N ASN A 59 -0.58 9.80 5.91
CA ASN A 59 -1.52 10.24 4.88
C ASN A 59 -2.95 10.51 5.42
N GLY A 60 -3.16 10.50 6.74
CA GLY A 60 -4.45 10.80 7.37
C GLY A 60 -5.50 9.71 7.21
N TYR A 61 -5.08 8.43 7.14
CA TYR A 61 -5.93 7.24 7.00
C TYR A 61 -6.92 7.35 5.82
N PRO A 62 -6.43 7.54 4.58
CA PRO A 62 -7.28 7.87 3.44
C PRO A 62 -8.28 6.76 3.09
N ALA A 63 -7.96 5.49 3.35
CA ALA A 63 -8.86 4.37 3.09
C ALA A 63 -10.19 4.51 3.84
N ARG A 64 -10.20 5.04 5.07
CA ARG A 64 -11.41 5.28 5.87
C ARG A 64 -12.36 6.32 5.31
N ARG A 65 -11.94 7.04 4.29
CA ARG A 65 -12.71 8.10 3.60
C ARG A 65 -13.18 7.66 2.22
N LEU A 66 -12.90 6.42 1.84
CA LEU A 66 -13.23 5.82 0.56
C LEU A 66 -14.01 4.52 0.79
N VAL A 67 -14.90 4.16 -0.12
CA VAL A 67 -15.38 2.80 -0.22
C VAL A 67 -14.32 1.99 -0.97
N MET A 68 -13.66 1.07 -0.28
CA MET A 68 -12.53 0.31 -0.80
C MET A 68 -12.98 -1.02 -1.38
N ILE A 69 -12.75 -1.22 -2.68
CA ILE A 69 -13.11 -2.44 -3.43
C ILE A 69 -11.82 -3.12 -3.87
N GLY A 70 -11.50 -4.26 -3.26
CA GLY A 70 -10.34 -5.07 -3.63
C GLY A 70 -10.69 -6.11 -4.68
N VAL A 71 -9.89 -6.24 -5.74
CA VAL A 71 -10.06 -7.24 -6.79
C VAL A 71 -8.84 -8.13 -6.87
N THR A 72 -9.00 -9.44 -6.70
CA THR A 72 -7.93 -10.42 -6.76
C THR A 72 -8.32 -11.65 -7.57
N GLY A 73 -7.38 -12.55 -7.79
CA GLY A 73 -7.52 -13.82 -8.53
C GLY A 73 -6.31 -14.08 -9.41
N THR A 74 -6.28 -15.25 -10.07
CA THR A 74 -5.18 -15.61 -10.98
C THR A 74 -5.26 -14.75 -12.24
N ASP A 75 -6.41 -14.75 -12.93
CA ASP A 75 -6.65 -14.04 -14.18
C ASP A 75 -7.85 -13.10 -14.10
N GLY A 76 -7.94 -12.14 -15.03
CA GLY A 76 -9.10 -11.25 -15.16
C GLY A 76 -9.16 -10.10 -14.16
N LYS A 77 -8.20 -9.95 -13.26
CA LYS A 77 -8.16 -8.86 -12.26
C LYS A 77 -8.30 -7.48 -12.89
N THR A 78 -7.44 -7.14 -13.84
CA THR A 78 -7.43 -5.83 -14.51
C THR A 78 -8.72 -5.56 -15.26
N THR A 79 -9.24 -6.58 -15.97
CA THR A 79 -10.53 -6.45 -16.69
C THR A 79 -11.67 -6.20 -15.72
N THR A 80 -11.76 -6.99 -14.65
CA THR A 80 -12.82 -6.86 -13.64
C THR A 80 -12.72 -5.52 -12.91
N SER A 81 -11.53 -5.10 -12.52
CA SER A 81 -11.29 -3.80 -11.88
C SER A 81 -11.72 -2.64 -12.77
N THR A 82 -11.37 -2.70 -14.07
CA THR A 82 -11.78 -1.69 -15.06
C THR A 82 -13.28 -1.67 -15.26
N LEU A 83 -13.94 -2.83 -15.33
CA LEU A 83 -15.39 -2.92 -15.46
C LEU A 83 -16.10 -2.34 -14.23
N ILE A 84 -15.67 -2.67 -13.03
CA ILE A 84 -16.24 -2.11 -11.78
C ILE A 84 -16.08 -0.60 -11.78
N HIS A 85 -14.89 -0.08 -12.06
CA HIS A 85 -14.62 1.36 -12.14
C HIS A 85 -15.55 2.04 -13.17
N THR A 86 -15.71 1.45 -14.36
CA THR A 86 -16.56 1.99 -15.43
C THR A 86 -18.04 2.01 -15.00
N ILE A 87 -18.53 0.95 -14.35
CA ILE A 87 -19.92 0.87 -13.86
C ILE A 87 -20.17 1.93 -12.78
N LEU A 88 -19.27 2.08 -11.82
CA LEU A 88 -19.39 3.09 -10.78
C LEU A 88 -19.40 4.50 -11.36
N THR A 89 -18.52 4.78 -12.32
CA THR A 89 -18.46 6.08 -13.00
C THR A 89 -19.74 6.33 -13.81
N ALA A 90 -20.24 5.34 -14.55
CA ALA A 90 -21.49 5.45 -15.29
C ALA A 90 -22.72 5.66 -14.39
N ALA A 91 -22.67 5.16 -13.16
CA ALA A 91 -23.67 5.41 -12.12
C ALA A 91 -23.55 6.81 -11.47
N GLY A 92 -22.63 7.66 -11.93
CA GLY A 92 -22.42 9.01 -11.41
C GLY A 92 -21.58 9.08 -10.13
N LEU A 93 -20.93 7.98 -9.74
CA LEU A 93 -20.04 7.96 -8.58
C LEU A 93 -18.64 8.43 -8.96
N ARG A 94 -17.97 9.13 -8.06
CA ARG A 94 -16.57 9.53 -8.24
C ARG A 94 -15.66 8.36 -7.87
N ALA A 95 -15.36 7.52 -8.86
CA ALA A 95 -14.54 6.34 -8.68
C ALA A 95 -13.10 6.59 -9.10
N GLY A 96 -12.15 5.99 -8.37
CA GLY A 96 -10.74 5.87 -8.71
C GLY A 96 -10.37 4.41 -8.96
N LEU A 97 -9.28 4.18 -9.68
CA LEU A 97 -8.76 2.85 -10.00
C LEU A 97 -7.25 2.81 -9.76
N ILE A 98 -6.77 1.76 -9.13
CA ILE A 98 -5.34 1.42 -9.07
C ILE A 98 -5.19 -0.01 -9.60
N SER A 99 -4.46 -0.15 -10.69
CA SER A 99 -4.29 -1.42 -11.40
C SER A 99 -2.89 -1.56 -12.00
N THR A 100 -2.62 -2.68 -12.63
CA THR A 100 -1.36 -2.94 -13.36
C THR A 100 -1.08 -1.89 -14.45
N VAL A 101 -2.12 -1.31 -15.06
CA VAL A 101 -1.99 -0.34 -16.16
C VAL A 101 -1.85 1.11 -15.69
N GLY A 102 -2.01 1.37 -14.40
CA GLY A 102 -1.86 2.71 -13.84
C GLY A 102 -2.87 3.04 -12.76
N ALA A 103 -2.91 4.31 -12.36
CA ALA A 103 -3.86 4.84 -11.40
C ALA A 103 -4.73 5.95 -12.03
N VAL A 104 -6.05 5.83 -11.88
CA VAL A 104 -7.03 6.85 -12.26
C VAL A 104 -7.46 7.58 -10.99
N ILE A 105 -7.18 8.88 -10.92
CA ILE A 105 -7.47 9.73 -9.77
C ILE A 105 -8.24 10.96 -10.25
N GLY A 106 -9.57 10.98 -10.03
CA GLY A 106 -10.42 12.00 -10.65
C GLY A 106 -10.27 11.96 -12.16
N ASP A 107 -9.95 13.10 -12.78
CA ASP A 107 -9.79 13.20 -14.24
C ASP A 107 -8.36 12.87 -14.74
N ALA A 108 -7.44 12.57 -13.81
CA ALA A 108 -6.05 12.30 -14.13
C ALA A 108 -5.77 10.80 -14.19
N THR A 109 -5.10 10.36 -15.27
CA THR A 109 -4.50 9.03 -15.36
C THR A 109 -3.00 9.16 -15.15
N LEU A 110 -2.48 8.40 -14.20
CA LEU A 110 -1.08 8.38 -13.85
C LEU A 110 -0.48 7.04 -14.25
N ASP A 111 0.63 7.10 -14.98
CA ASP A 111 1.50 5.95 -15.08
C ASP A 111 2.17 5.75 -13.71
N THR A 112 1.93 4.62 -13.09
CA THR A 112 2.53 4.30 -11.78
C THR A 112 4.03 3.99 -11.90
N GLY A 113 4.58 3.92 -13.13
CA GLY A 113 6.01 3.72 -13.42
C GLY A 113 6.57 2.38 -12.92
N LEU A 114 5.78 1.67 -12.20
CA LEU A 114 6.13 0.39 -11.60
C LEU A 114 5.27 -0.66 -12.32
N HIS A 115 5.88 -1.50 -13.13
CA HIS A 115 5.21 -2.68 -13.71
C HIS A 115 4.76 -3.68 -12.62
N VAL A 116 4.24 -3.17 -11.50
CA VAL A 116 3.80 -3.93 -10.31
C VAL A 116 2.33 -3.64 -10.10
N THR A 117 1.53 -4.68 -10.13
CA THR A 117 0.07 -4.61 -9.99
C THR A 117 -0.40 -3.96 -8.68
N THR A 118 0.27 -4.26 -7.57
CA THR A 118 -0.03 -3.69 -6.26
C THR A 118 1.16 -2.86 -5.79
N PRO A 119 1.07 -1.52 -5.73
CA PRO A 119 2.14 -0.66 -5.22
C PRO A 119 2.57 -1.05 -3.80
N ASP A 120 3.76 -0.61 -3.38
CA ASP A 120 4.14 -0.73 -1.97
C ASP A 120 3.24 0.14 -1.07
N ALA A 121 3.22 -0.15 0.22
CA ALA A 121 2.29 0.48 1.14
C ALA A 121 2.44 2.03 1.18
N PRO A 122 3.63 2.64 1.20
CA PRO A 122 3.78 4.09 1.14
C PRO A 122 3.20 4.71 -0.13
N ALA A 123 3.50 4.15 -1.30
CA ALA A 123 2.98 4.66 -2.57
C ALA A 123 1.46 4.49 -2.64
N LEU A 124 0.94 3.33 -2.21
CA LEU A 124 -0.49 3.05 -2.18
C LEU A 124 -1.25 4.06 -1.32
N GLN A 125 -0.80 4.31 -0.09
CA GLN A 125 -1.44 5.29 0.80
C GLN A 125 -1.35 6.72 0.23
N GLY A 126 -0.26 7.06 -0.47
CA GLY A 126 -0.12 8.31 -1.19
C GLY A 126 -1.15 8.47 -2.33
N TYR A 127 -1.40 7.41 -3.12
CA TYR A 127 -2.45 7.43 -4.15
C TYR A 127 -3.84 7.58 -3.54
N LEU A 128 -4.15 6.84 -2.46
CA LEU A 128 -5.45 6.97 -1.77
C LEU A 128 -5.65 8.39 -1.21
N ALA A 129 -4.63 9.00 -0.62
CA ALA A 129 -4.70 10.38 -0.14
C ALA A 129 -4.99 11.37 -1.29
N ARG A 130 -4.37 11.19 -2.44
CA ARG A 130 -4.64 12.00 -3.64
C ARG A 130 -6.05 11.79 -4.17
N MET A 131 -6.58 10.56 -4.14
CA MET A 131 -7.98 10.26 -4.48
C MET A 131 -8.93 11.02 -3.56
N VAL A 132 -8.71 10.97 -2.25
CA VAL A 132 -9.51 11.73 -1.27
C VAL A 132 -9.45 13.23 -1.55
N ALA A 133 -8.27 13.79 -1.81
CA ALA A 133 -8.10 15.21 -2.12
C ALA A 133 -8.81 15.62 -3.42
N ALA A 134 -8.87 14.71 -4.41
CA ALA A 134 -9.62 14.92 -5.66
C ALA A 134 -11.14 14.68 -5.50
N GLY A 135 -11.63 14.36 -4.29
CA GLY A 135 -13.05 14.12 -4.00
C GLY A 135 -13.57 12.79 -4.53
N VAL A 136 -12.71 11.82 -4.81
CA VAL A 136 -13.07 10.44 -5.10
C VAL A 136 -13.75 9.85 -3.86
N THR A 137 -14.78 9.03 -4.07
CA THR A 137 -15.56 8.38 -3.01
C THR A 137 -15.40 6.87 -2.99
N HIS A 138 -15.04 6.26 -4.11
CA HIS A 138 -14.88 4.82 -4.29
C HIS A 138 -13.54 4.52 -4.93
N CYS A 139 -12.79 3.58 -4.39
CA CYS A 139 -11.51 3.15 -4.94
C CYS A 139 -11.58 1.66 -5.30
N VAL A 140 -11.32 1.34 -6.56
CA VAL A 140 -11.10 -0.04 -7.02
C VAL A 140 -9.61 -0.30 -7.03
N LEU A 141 -9.16 -1.27 -6.25
CA LEU A 141 -7.75 -1.65 -6.11
C LEU A 141 -7.53 -3.07 -6.61
N GLU A 142 -6.74 -3.21 -7.65
CA GLU A 142 -6.26 -4.51 -8.11
C GLU A 142 -5.18 -5.02 -7.14
N THR A 143 -5.38 -6.21 -6.57
CA THR A 143 -4.49 -6.80 -5.58
C THR A 143 -3.96 -8.16 -6.04
N THR A 144 -2.73 -8.46 -5.67
CA THR A 144 -2.09 -9.76 -5.96
C THR A 144 -1.83 -10.52 -4.68
N SER A 145 -1.76 -11.85 -4.75
CA SER A 145 -1.34 -12.72 -3.64
C SER A 145 0.02 -12.29 -3.08
N HIS A 146 0.94 -11.87 -3.96
CA HIS A 146 2.24 -11.35 -3.58
C HIS A 146 2.13 -10.02 -2.80
N GLY A 147 1.25 -9.10 -3.24
CA GLY A 147 0.98 -7.85 -2.52
C GLY A 147 0.43 -8.10 -1.12
N TRP A 148 -0.46 -9.07 -0.98
CA TRP A 148 -1.00 -9.51 0.30
C TRP A 148 0.09 -10.13 1.19
N ALA A 149 0.86 -11.10 0.67
CA ALA A 149 1.96 -11.73 1.41
C ALA A 149 3.01 -10.72 1.88
N GLN A 150 3.16 -9.61 1.16
CA GLN A 150 4.04 -8.49 1.53
C GLN A 150 3.35 -7.41 2.36
N ARG A 151 2.12 -7.62 2.82
CA ARG A 151 1.34 -6.71 3.65
C ARG A 151 1.17 -5.30 3.07
N ARG A 152 1.22 -5.18 1.73
CA ARG A 152 1.13 -3.88 1.06
C ARG A 152 -0.23 -3.20 1.24
N THR A 153 -1.28 -3.99 1.49
CA THR A 153 -2.68 -3.58 1.56
C THR A 153 -3.26 -3.61 2.97
N ASP A 154 -2.47 -3.91 4.02
CA ASP A 154 -2.97 -4.10 5.39
C ASP A 154 -3.76 -2.90 5.93
N ALA A 155 -3.39 -1.68 5.57
CA ALA A 155 -4.10 -0.47 5.98
C ALA A 155 -5.15 0.02 4.96
N CYS A 156 -5.62 -0.84 4.04
CA CYS A 156 -6.65 -0.47 3.05
C CYS A 156 -8.08 -0.69 3.55
N GLU A 157 -8.27 -1.47 4.60
CA GLU A 157 -9.58 -1.66 5.27
C GLU A 157 -10.73 -1.88 4.25
N PHE A 158 -10.62 -2.94 3.41
CA PHE A 158 -11.56 -3.20 2.32
C PHE A 158 -13.00 -3.40 2.78
N ASP A 159 -13.94 -2.71 2.12
CA ASP A 159 -15.39 -2.88 2.30
C ASP A 159 -15.93 -4.03 1.45
N VAL A 160 -15.36 -4.22 0.26
CA VAL A 160 -15.78 -5.24 -0.71
C VAL A 160 -14.57 -5.98 -1.24
N GLY A 161 -14.64 -7.31 -1.25
CA GLY A 161 -13.67 -8.20 -1.87
C GLY A 161 -14.26 -8.93 -3.08
N VAL A 162 -13.57 -8.90 -4.22
CA VAL A 162 -13.93 -9.60 -5.44
C VAL A 162 -12.83 -10.60 -5.80
N ILE A 163 -13.19 -11.86 -5.93
CA ILE A 163 -12.28 -12.93 -6.37
C ILE A 163 -12.74 -13.36 -7.76
N THR A 164 -11.90 -13.16 -8.78
CA THR A 164 -12.24 -13.51 -10.16
C THR A 164 -12.19 -15.03 -10.39
N ASN A 165 -11.11 -15.65 -9.94
CA ASN A 165 -10.89 -17.11 -9.97
C ASN A 165 -9.74 -17.49 -9.04
N ILE A 166 -9.67 -18.79 -8.75
CA ILE A 166 -8.59 -19.45 -8.01
C ILE A 166 -8.20 -20.68 -8.83
N THR A 167 -7.00 -20.69 -9.40
CA THR A 167 -6.44 -21.78 -10.19
C THR A 167 -5.08 -22.20 -9.66
#